data_c3eb6b5272a10f19c5f2d6b267f8fbce
#
_entry.id   c3eb6b5272a10f19c5f2d6b267f8fbce
#
_cell.length_a   1.000
_cell.length_b   1.000
_cell.length_c   1.000
_cell.angle_alpha   90.00
_cell.angle_beta   90.00
_cell.angle_gamma   90.00
#
_symmetry.space_group_name_H-M   'P 1'
#
loop_
_entity.id
_entity.type
_entity.pdbx_description
1 polymer ?
#
loop_
_entity_poly.entity_id
_entity_poly.type
_entity_poly.pdbx_seq_one_letter_code
_entity_poly.pdbx_strand_id
1 'polypeptide(L)'
;MCIGGSRGDGGAAERRRAEEERQARIRAGDAKITDQFKGFDDAFYDNRRNAYLDFAKPTVTDQYQDAFKQLTLALADSNLLNSSAGARRRADLLKKKGEYERQIGSKANEYANTARSQVESAKSDLRSQNMNIANPTLVAENAAQRARSLNEVPVFDPLVNLFAGAAEGLSTQADLEKRTKARYPNVLFDPKSSGRVIG
;
A
#
# COMPACT_ATOMS: atom_id res chain seq x y z
N MET A 1 0.28 23.02 -79.88
CA MET A 1 -0.68 23.37 -78.82
C MET A 1 -0.63 22.29 -77.75
N CYS A 2 0.10 22.53 -76.65
CA CYS A 2 0.14 21.60 -75.49
C CYS A 2 -0.81 22.13 -74.46
N ILE A 3 -1.94 21.43 -74.24
CA ILE A 3 -2.88 21.71 -73.17
C ILE A 3 -2.35 20.99 -71.93
N GLY A 4 -1.61 21.72 -71.09
CA GLY A 4 -1.16 21.28 -69.78
C GLY A 4 -2.37 21.26 -68.82
N GLY A 5 -2.95 20.09 -68.61
CA GLY A 5 -4.03 19.89 -67.64
C GLY A 5 -3.50 20.04 -66.21
N SER A 6 -3.80 21.12 -65.56
CA SER A 6 -3.62 21.33 -64.12
C SER A 6 -4.61 20.40 -63.35
N ARG A 7 -4.22 19.18 -63.08
CA ARG A 7 -4.97 18.19 -62.27
C ARG A 7 -4.29 17.84 -60.96
N GLY A 8 -3.58 18.81 -60.33
CA GLY A 8 -2.72 18.53 -59.18
C GLY A 8 -3.20 19.09 -57.83
N ASP A 9 -4.08 20.07 -57.82
CA ASP A 9 -4.26 20.89 -56.60
C ASP A 9 -5.48 20.51 -55.74
N GLY A 10 -6.53 19.93 -56.33
CA GLY A 10 -7.73 19.54 -55.60
C GLY A 10 -7.47 18.44 -54.54
N GLY A 11 -6.69 17.44 -54.89
CA GLY A 11 -6.38 16.32 -53.98
C GLY A 11 -5.44 16.70 -52.83
N ALA A 12 -4.66 17.76 -52.93
CA ALA A 12 -3.85 18.26 -51.84
C ALA A 12 -4.69 19.07 -50.83
N ALA A 13 -5.64 19.88 -51.31
CA ALA A 13 -6.54 20.63 -50.45
C ALA A 13 -7.52 19.67 -49.71
N GLU A 14 -8.04 18.65 -50.33
CA GLU A 14 -8.88 17.63 -49.69
C GLU A 14 -8.14 16.87 -48.62
N ARG A 15 -6.89 16.45 -48.86
CA ARG A 15 -6.05 15.77 -47.85
C ARG A 15 -5.77 16.66 -46.66
N ARG A 16 -5.52 17.96 -46.87
CA ARG A 16 -5.33 18.91 -45.73
C ARG A 16 -6.59 19.05 -44.92
N ARG A 17 -7.75 19.20 -45.52
CA ARG A 17 -9.05 19.27 -44.80
C ARG A 17 -9.32 17.99 -44.00
N ALA A 18 -9.11 16.84 -44.59
CA ALA A 18 -9.29 15.55 -43.92
C ALA A 18 -8.36 15.40 -42.70
N GLU A 19 -7.11 15.86 -42.83
CA GLU A 19 -6.16 15.84 -41.70
C GLU A 19 -6.53 16.88 -40.62
N GLU A 20 -6.98 18.06 -40.99
CA GLU A 20 -7.47 19.09 -40.03
C GLU A 20 -8.69 18.57 -39.27
N GLU A 21 -9.63 17.92 -39.94
CA GLU A 21 -10.78 17.29 -39.27
C GLU A 21 -10.37 16.15 -38.37
N ARG A 22 -9.42 15.31 -38.80
CA ARG A 22 -8.88 14.23 -37.96
C ARG A 22 -8.20 14.81 -36.70
N GLN A 23 -7.39 15.83 -36.85
CA GLN A 23 -6.74 16.52 -35.71
C GLN A 23 -7.77 17.19 -34.77
N ALA A 24 -8.84 17.74 -35.31
CA ALA A 24 -9.93 18.29 -34.52
C ALA A 24 -10.62 17.20 -33.67
N ARG A 25 -10.88 16.03 -34.28
CA ARG A 25 -11.45 14.87 -33.55
C ARG A 25 -10.52 14.35 -32.45
N ILE A 26 -9.21 14.27 -32.73
CA ILE A 26 -8.21 13.87 -31.72
C ILE A 26 -8.21 14.85 -30.54
N ARG A 27 -8.17 16.16 -30.81
CA ARG A 27 -8.24 17.17 -29.74
C ARG A 27 -9.53 17.08 -28.91
N ALA A 28 -10.66 16.84 -29.56
CA ALA A 28 -11.94 16.64 -28.87
C ALA A 28 -11.93 15.37 -28.01
N GLY A 29 -11.30 14.29 -28.45
CA GLY A 29 -11.12 13.06 -27.68
C GLY A 29 -10.21 13.28 -26.46
N ASP A 30 -9.09 13.98 -26.61
CA ASP A 30 -8.18 14.31 -25.50
C ASP A 30 -8.84 15.18 -24.43
N ALA A 31 -9.69 16.14 -24.85
CA ALA A 31 -10.48 16.93 -23.92
C ALA A 31 -11.46 16.04 -23.12
N LYS A 32 -12.11 15.07 -23.75
CA LYS A 32 -13.00 14.11 -23.08
C LYS A 32 -12.24 13.20 -22.11
N ILE A 33 -11.06 12.70 -22.48
CA ILE A 33 -10.20 11.94 -21.56
C ILE A 33 -9.86 12.79 -20.34
N THR A 34 -9.39 14.00 -20.55
CA THR A 34 -9.01 14.91 -19.47
C THR A 34 -10.18 15.18 -18.51
N ASP A 35 -11.38 15.41 -19.05
CA ASP A 35 -12.58 15.66 -18.24
C ASP A 35 -12.99 14.45 -17.40
N GLN A 36 -12.97 13.23 -17.97
CA GLN A 36 -13.29 12.00 -17.25
C GLN A 36 -12.31 11.69 -16.11
N PHE A 37 -11.05 12.11 -16.26
CA PHE A 37 -10.00 11.87 -15.25
C PHE A 37 -9.76 13.05 -14.31
N LYS A 38 -10.59 14.08 -14.36
CA LYS A 38 -10.44 15.29 -13.54
C LYS A 38 -10.55 15.03 -12.04
N GLY A 39 -11.33 14.00 -11.64
CA GLY A 39 -11.50 13.63 -10.24
C GLY A 39 -10.32 12.84 -9.63
N PHE A 40 -9.32 12.45 -10.43
CA PHE A 40 -8.12 11.79 -9.94
C PHE A 40 -7.04 12.80 -9.59
N ASP A 41 -7.32 13.60 -8.58
CA ASP A 41 -6.46 14.63 -8.01
C ASP A 41 -5.69 14.13 -6.77
N ASP A 42 -4.94 15.01 -6.12
CA ASP A 42 -4.20 14.65 -4.92
C ASP A 42 -5.11 14.21 -3.77
N ALA A 43 -6.32 14.76 -3.65
CA ALA A 43 -7.30 14.35 -2.66
C ALA A 43 -7.75 12.90 -2.87
N PHE A 44 -7.93 12.46 -4.12
CA PHE A 44 -8.23 11.07 -4.45
C PHE A 44 -7.12 10.13 -3.98
N TYR A 45 -5.85 10.46 -4.23
CA TYR A 45 -4.72 9.62 -3.82
C TYR A 45 -4.52 9.63 -2.30
N ASP A 46 -4.73 10.75 -1.65
CA ASP A 46 -4.72 10.85 -0.19
C ASP A 46 -5.84 10.01 0.44
N ASN A 47 -7.04 10.00 -0.14
CA ASN A 47 -8.13 9.14 0.30
C ASN A 47 -7.77 7.65 0.17
N ARG A 48 -7.10 7.24 -0.92
CA ARG A 48 -6.60 5.86 -1.09
C ARG A 48 -5.59 5.48 -0.01
N ARG A 49 -4.64 6.38 0.28
CA ARG A 49 -3.68 6.20 1.38
C ARG A 49 -4.38 6.08 2.72
N ASN A 50 -5.29 6.98 3.01
CA ASN A 50 -6.01 7.03 4.29
C ASN A 50 -6.92 5.81 4.48
N ALA A 51 -7.61 5.34 3.45
CA ALA A 51 -8.43 4.14 3.51
C ALA A 51 -7.62 2.90 3.97
N TYR A 52 -6.38 2.75 3.49
CA TYR A 52 -5.50 1.69 3.99
C TYR A 52 -5.06 1.92 5.44
N LEU A 53 -4.74 3.16 5.82
CA LEU A 53 -4.35 3.49 7.18
C LEU A 53 -5.50 3.22 8.18
N ASP A 54 -6.72 3.59 7.82
CA ASP A 54 -7.91 3.39 8.63
C ASP A 54 -8.26 1.90 8.80
N PHE A 55 -7.96 1.08 7.80
CA PHE A 55 -8.08 -0.37 7.87
C PHE A 55 -6.97 -0.98 8.75
N ALA A 56 -5.72 -0.59 8.54
CA ALA A 56 -4.55 -1.29 9.07
C ALA A 56 -4.17 -0.89 10.51
N LYS A 57 -4.28 0.40 10.87
CA LYS A 57 -3.88 0.90 12.19
C LYS A 57 -4.67 0.30 13.36
N PRO A 58 -6.01 0.21 13.31
CA PRO A 58 -6.78 -0.44 14.35
C PRO A 58 -6.33 -1.90 14.56
N THR A 59 -6.20 -2.65 13.46
CA THR A 59 -5.79 -4.06 13.49
C THR A 59 -4.43 -4.26 14.19
N VAL A 60 -3.44 -3.41 13.89
CA VAL A 60 -2.12 -3.47 14.57
C VAL A 60 -2.26 -3.11 16.04
N THR A 61 -3.08 -2.13 16.37
CA THR A 61 -3.28 -1.70 17.77
C THR A 61 -3.94 -2.80 18.59
N ASP A 62 -4.98 -3.43 18.05
CA ASP A 62 -5.71 -4.51 18.74
C ASP A 62 -4.81 -5.74 18.95
N GLN A 63 -4.10 -6.19 17.90
CA GLN A 63 -3.17 -7.31 18.01
C GLN A 63 -2.01 -7.01 18.97
N TYR A 64 -1.52 -5.75 19.01
CA TYR A 64 -0.52 -5.34 20.00
C TYR A 64 -1.05 -5.40 21.43
N GLN A 65 -2.28 -4.94 21.67
CA GLN A 65 -2.89 -4.98 23.01
C GLN A 65 -3.06 -6.42 23.49
N ASP A 66 -3.49 -7.32 22.61
CA ASP A 66 -3.63 -8.73 22.93
C ASP A 66 -2.29 -9.41 23.21
N ALA A 67 -1.28 -9.13 22.39
CA ALA A 67 0.10 -9.59 22.64
C ALA A 67 0.68 -9.03 23.94
N PHE A 68 0.39 -7.77 24.27
CA PHE A 68 0.82 -7.15 25.51
C PHE A 68 0.16 -7.79 26.75
N LYS A 69 -1.15 -8.11 26.68
CA LYS A 69 -1.85 -8.84 27.75
C LYS A 69 -1.24 -10.22 27.96
N GLN A 70 -1.03 -10.98 26.87
CA GLN A 70 -0.40 -12.30 26.92
C GLN A 70 1.01 -12.25 27.49
N LEU A 71 1.81 -11.29 27.07
CA LEU A 71 3.15 -11.05 27.60
C LEU A 71 3.10 -10.75 29.12
N THR A 72 2.19 -9.89 29.55
CA THR A 72 2.06 -9.50 30.95
C THR A 72 1.69 -10.69 31.82
N LEU A 73 0.76 -11.54 31.38
CA LEU A 73 0.41 -12.77 32.08
C LEU A 73 1.59 -13.73 32.17
N ALA A 74 2.29 -13.98 31.06
CA ALA A 74 3.47 -14.85 31.05
C ALA A 74 4.61 -14.34 31.93
N LEU A 75 4.82 -13.01 32.00
CA LEU A 75 5.79 -12.41 32.92
C LEU A 75 5.37 -12.51 34.38
N ALA A 76 4.07 -12.41 34.68
CA ALA A 76 3.54 -12.59 36.05
C ALA A 76 3.74 -14.03 36.50
N ASP A 77 3.41 -15.02 35.69
CA ASP A 77 3.57 -16.44 35.96
C ASP A 77 5.03 -16.84 36.20
N SER A 78 5.95 -16.12 35.52
CA SER A 78 7.40 -16.33 35.66
C SER A 78 8.04 -15.52 36.79
N ASN A 79 7.29 -14.72 37.56
CA ASN A 79 7.78 -13.73 38.55
C ASN A 79 8.76 -12.69 37.96
N LEU A 80 8.68 -12.43 36.63
CA LEU A 80 9.56 -11.49 35.90
C LEU A 80 8.90 -10.14 35.65
N LEU A 81 7.71 -9.88 36.16
CA LEU A 81 6.93 -8.70 35.85
C LEU A 81 7.69 -7.38 36.12
N ASN A 82 8.40 -7.33 37.25
CA ASN A 82 9.17 -6.14 37.68
C ASN A 82 10.68 -6.27 37.42
N SER A 83 11.10 -7.28 36.67
CA SER A 83 12.50 -7.51 36.34
C SER A 83 12.99 -6.67 35.17
N SER A 84 14.30 -6.47 35.07
CA SER A 84 14.91 -5.86 33.88
C SER A 84 14.67 -6.64 32.61
N ALA A 85 14.57 -7.98 32.70
CA ALA A 85 14.21 -8.85 31.59
C ALA A 85 12.77 -8.60 31.11
N GLY A 86 11.80 -8.49 32.03
CA GLY A 86 10.43 -8.13 31.70
C GLY A 86 10.30 -6.73 31.07
N ALA A 87 11.07 -5.76 31.57
CA ALA A 87 11.12 -4.42 30.99
C ALA A 87 11.66 -4.43 29.55
N ARG A 88 12.74 -5.18 29.28
CA ARG A 88 13.29 -5.33 27.91
C ARG A 88 12.26 -5.94 26.96
N ARG A 89 11.57 -6.98 27.37
CA ARG A 89 10.58 -7.67 26.52
C ARG A 89 9.39 -6.76 26.17
N ARG A 90 8.91 -5.96 27.12
CA ARG A 90 7.88 -4.94 26.84
C ARG A 90 8.40 -3.88 25.87
N ALA A 91 9.67 -3.46 26.01
CA ALA A 91 10.31 -2.53 25.07
C ALA A 91 10.45 -3.13 23.67
N ASP A 92 10.83 -4.41 23.56
CA ASP A 92 10.93 -5.10 22.27
C ASP A 92 9.56 -5.23 21.57
N LEU A 93 8.51 -5.54 22.33
CA LEU A 93 7.14 -5.57 21.79
C LEU A 93 6.69 -4.19 21.29
N LEU A 94 6.99 -3.14 22.04
CA LEU A 94 6.70 -1.75 21.65
C LEU A 94 7.50 -1.36 20.38
N LYS A 95 8.76 -1.75 20.31
CA LYS A 95 9.60 -1.53 19.12
C LYS A 95 9.00 -2.21 17.88
N LYS A 96 8.56 -3.46 18.00
CA LYS A 96 7.88 -4.18 16.91
C LYS A 96 6.60 -3.46 16.48
N LYS A 97 5.79 -2.94 17.43
CA LYS A 97 4.63 -2.12 17.08
C LYS A 97 5.02 -0.93 16.21
N GLY A 98 6.06 -0.18 16.61
CA GLY A 98 6.55 0.95 15.82
C GLY A 98 7.11 0.55 14.44
N GLU A 99 7.65 -0.65 14.31
CA GLU A 99 8.08 -1.20 13.00
C GLU A 99 6.89 -1.49 12.10
N TYR A 100 5.84 -2.11 12.61
CA TYR A 100 4.60 -2.36 11.85
C TYR A 100 3.89 -1.05 11.47
N GLU A 101 3.83 -0.06 12.37
CA GLU A 101 3.26 1.25 12.05
C GLU A 101 4.00 1.94 10.90
N ARG A 102 5.33 1.83 10.84
CA ARG A 102 6.12 2.33 9.71
C ARG A 102 5.85 1.54 8.43
N GLN A 103 5.76 0.20 8.50
CA GLN A 103 5.43 -0.65 7.36
C GLN A 103 4.04 -0.32 6.80
N ILE A 104 3.05 -0.10 7.67
CA ILE A 104 1.71 0.35 7.28
C ILE A 104 1.78 1.70 6.57
N GLY A 105 2.56 2.66 7.08
CA GLY A 105 2.76 3.95 6.42
C GLY A 105 3.38 3.80 5.03
N SER A 106 4.39 2.95 4.88
CA SER A 106 5.01 2.66 3.57
C SER A 106 4.03 2.00 2.62
N LYS A 107 3.25 1.03 3.10
CA LYS A 107 2.25 0.30 2.31
C LYS A 107 1.10 1.23 1.87
N ALA A 108 0.67 2.13 2.75
CA ALA A 108 -0.33 3.16 2.41
C ALA A 108 0.14 4.06 1.27
N ASN A 109 1.41 4.50 1.31
CA ASN A 109 2.00 5.28 0.22
C ASN A 109 2.14 4.46 -1.07
N GLU A 110 2.45 3.16 -0.97
CA GLU A 110 2.49 2.26 -2.11
C GLU A 110 1.12 2.16 -2.80
N TYR A 111 0.02 2.03 -2.05
CA TYR A 111 -1.33 2.03 -2.60
C TYR A 111 -1.67 3.32 -3.34
N ALA A 112 -1.32 4.48 -2.78
CA ALA A 112 -1.53 5.77 -3.43
C ALA A 112 -0.70 5.90 -4.72
N ASN A 113 0.57 5.48 -4.70
CA ASN A 113 1.47 5.53 -5.86
C ASN A 113 1.03 4.55 -6.95
N THR A 114 0.59 3.36 -6.58
CA THR A 114 0.05 2.37 -7.51
C THR A 114 -1.20 2.91 -8.21
N ALA A 115 -2.12 3.51 -7.45
CA ALA A 115 -3.30 4.15 -8.02
C ALA A 115 -2.92 5.27 -9.00
N ARG A 116 -1.94 6.12 -8.65
CA ARG A 116 -1.43 7.18 -9.54
C ARG A 116 -0.84 6.61 -10.82
N SER A 117 -0.02 5.58 -10.74
CA SER A 117 0.57 4.90 -11.89
C SER A 117 -0.51 4.28 -12.79
N GLN A 118 -1.52 3.65 -12.23
CA GLN A 118 -2.65 3.07 -12.98
C GLN A 118 -3.46 4.14 -13.70
N VAL A 119 -3.72 5.27 -13.06
CA VAL A 119 -4.42 6.42 -13.67
C VAL A 119 -3.63 6.99 -14.84
N GLU A 120 -2.32 7.21 -14.67
CA GLU A 120 -1.48 7.74 -15.75
C GLU A 120 -1.32 6.76 -16.91
N SER A 121 -1.18 5.45 -16.63
CA SER A 121 -1.18 4.43 -17.68
C SER A 121 -2.49 4.41 -18.46
N ALA A 122 -3.63 4.47 -17.76
CA ALA A 122 -4.94 4.49 -18.41
C ALA A 122 -5.13 5.73 -19.30
N LYS A 123 -4.68 6.91 -18.85
CA LYS A 123 -4.69 8.14 -19.66
C LYS A 123 -3.81 8.00 -20.91
N SER A 124 -2.60 7.43 -20.75
CA SER A 124 -1.67 7.23 -21.86
C SER A 124 -2.24 6.27 -22.92
N ASP A 125 -2.80 5.15 -22.47
CA ASP A 125 -3.43 4.16 -23.34
C ASP A 125 -4.62 4.75 -24.12
N LEU A 126 -5.48 5.51 -23.44
CA LEU A 126 -6.63 6.17 -24.06
C LEU A 126 -6.20 7.23 -25.07
N ARG A 127 -5.15 8.00 -24.81
CA ARG A 127 -4.60 8.95 -25.77
C ARG A 127 -4.03 8.25 -27.00
N SER A 128 -3.33 7.14 -26.81
CA SER A 128 -2.83 6.31 -27.92
C SER A 128 -3.97 5.76 -28.76
N GLN A 129 -5.04 5.26 -28.13
CA GLN A 129 -6.25 4.82 -28.81
C GLN A 129 -6.93 5.96 -29.58
N ASN A 130 -7.01 7.15 -28.97
CA ASN A 130 -7.59 8.34 -29.59
C ASN A 130 -6.85 8.76 -30.85
N MET A 131 -5.52 8.73 -30.81
CA MET A 131 -4.70 9.02 -32.01
C MET A 131 -4.95 8.05 -33.16
N ASN A 132 -5.20 6.77 -32.84
CA ASN A 132 -5.41 5.74 -33.86
C ASN A 132 -6.82 5.76 -34.43
N ILE A 133 -7.83 5.94 -33.60
CA ILE A 133 -9.26 5.80 -33.98
C ILE A 133 -9.85 7.15 -34.39
N ALA A 134 -9.40 8.25 -33.77
CA ALA A 134 -9.93 9.60 -33.94
C ALA A 134 -11.48 9.69 -33.81
N ASN A 135 -12.05 8.92 -32.88
CA ASN A 135 -13.49 8.90 -32.57
C ASN A 135 -13.71 9.38 -31.11
N PRO A 136 -14.08 10.66 -30.90
CA PRO A 136 -14.24 11.23 -29.57
C PRO A 136 -15.32 10.57 -28.70
N THR A 137 -16.37 10.02 -29.32
CA THR A 137 -17.48 9.37 -28.60
C THR A 137 -17.03 8.05 -28.00
N LEU A 138 -16.43 7.18 -28.81
CA LEU A 138 -15.91 5.89 -28.36
C LEU A 138 -14.81 6.06 -27.29
N VAL A 139 -13.94 7.05 -27.47
CA VAL A 139 -12.88 7.36 -26.50
C VAL A 139 -13.49 7.86 -25.19
N ALA A 140 -14.54 8.68 -25.22
CA ALA A 140 -15.23 9.15 -24.02
C ALA A 140 -15.88 7.99 -23.24
N GLU A 141 -16.50 7.03 -23.92
CA GLU A 141 -17.10 5.84 -23.31
C GLU A 141 -16.04 4.97 -22.65
N ASN A 142 -14.94 4.68 -23.36
CA ASN A 142 -13.81 3.93 -22.82
C ASN A 142 -13.16 4.66 -21.60
N ALA A 143 -13.01 5.97 -21.67
CA ALA A 143 -12.48 6.79 -20.59
C ALA A 143 -13.40 6.74 -19.35
N ALA A 144 -14.71 6.85 -19.54
CA ALA A 144 -15.68 6.76 -18.45
C ALA A 144 -15.66 5.36 -17.80
N GLN A 145 -15.56 4.30 -18.58
CA GLN A 145 -15.47 2.93 -18.06
C GLN A 145 -14.19 2.71 -17.26
N ARG A 146 -13.04 3.14 -17.78
CA ARG A 146 -11.74 3.08 -17.10
C ARG A 146 -11.73 3.89 -15.80
N ALA A 147 -12.28 5.12 -15.83
CA ALA A 147 -12.39 5.96 -14.66
C ALA A 147 -13.25 5.32 -13.57
N ARG A 148 -14.35 4.65 -13.92
CA ARG A 148 -15.18 3.92 -12.94
C ARG A 148 -14.42 2.79 -12.28
N SER A 149 -13.74 1.92 -13.06
CA SER A 149 -12.98 0.81 -12.50
C SER A 149 -11.82 1.27 -11.60
N LEU A 150 -11.15 2.38 -11.95
CA LEU A 150 -10.10 2.96 -11.13
C LEU A 150 -10.64 3.63 -9.85
N ASN A 151 -11.90 4.01 -9.83
CA ASN A 151 -12.53 4.61 -8.64
C ASN A 151 -12.98 3.57 -7.61
N GLU A 152 -13.02 2.28 -7.96
CA GLU A 152 -13.37 1.22 -7.01
C GLU A 152 -12.36 1.16 -5.86
N VAL A 153 -12.87 0.99 -4.64
CA VAL A 153 -12.01 0.86 -3.44
C VAL A 153 -11.30 -0.49 -3.49
N PRO A 154 -9.98 -0.54 -3.36
CA PRO A 154 -9.26 -1.81 -3.32
C PRO A 154 -9.65 -2.61 -2.08
N VAL A 155 -9.77 -3.91 -2.23
CA VAL A 155 -9.87 -4.85 -1.11
C VAL A 155 -8.47 -5.01 -0.52
N PHE A 156 -8.35 -4.82 0.78
CA PHE A 156 -7.08 -4.98 1.49
C PHE A 156 -6.95 -6.38 2.06
N ASP A 157 -5.75 -6.95 1.97
CA ASP A 157 -5.46 -8.23 2.59
C ASP A 157 -5.48 -8.11 4.12
N PRO A 158 -6.09 -9.07 4.84
CA PRO A 158 -6.16 -9.04 6.28
C PRO A 158 -4.76 -9.14 6.91
N LEU A 159 -4.48 -8.29 7.88
CA LEU A 159 -3.26 -8.33 8.68
C LEU A 159 -3.46 -9.35 9.80
N VAL A 160 -2.86 -10.54 9.67
CA VAL A 160 -3.02 -11.62 10.64
C VAL A 160 -1.70 -11.92 11.34
N ASN A 161 -1.78 -12.27 12.64
CA ASN A 161 -0.68 -12.82 13.43
C ASN A 161 0.61 -11.98 13.48
N LEU A 162 0.51 -10.65 13.41
CA LEU A 162 1.67 -9.75 13.38
C LEU A 162 2.59 -9.94 14.61
N PHE A 163 2.02 -10.27 15.77
CA PHE A 163 2.74 -10.40 17.04
C PHE A 163 2.82 -11.85 17.55
N ALA A 164 2.39 -12.86 16.78
CA ALA A 164 2.39 -14.25 17.23
C ALA A 164 3.76 -14.72 17.72
N GLY A 165 4.83 -14.46 17.00
CA GLY A 165 6.19 -14.85 17.40
C GLY A 165 6.73 -14.08 18.62
N ALA A 166 6.12 -12.98 19.02
CA ALA A 166 6.53 -12.24 20.23
C ALA A 166 6.03 -12.90 21.51
N ALA A 167 4.89 -13.59 21.48
CA ALA A 167 4.33 -14.34 22.59
C ALA A 167 4.94 -15.76 22.72
N GLU A 168 5.17 -16.44 21.60
CA GLU A 168 5.72 -17.81 21.58
C GLU A 168 7.16 -17.90 22.08
N GLY A 169 8.02 -16.95 21.78
CA GLY A 169 9.40 -16.88 22.31
C GLY A 169 9.46 -16.74 23.84
N LEU A 170 8.35 -16.37 24.49
CA LEU A 170 8.25 -16.17 25.93
C LEU A 170 7.90 -17.47 26.66
N SER A 171 7.04 -18.29 26.12
CA SER A 171 6.68 -19.58 26.70
C SER A 171 7.88 -20.52 26.74
N THR A 172 8.66 -20.59 25.66
CA THR A 172 9.87 -21.43 25.57
C THR A 172 10.97 -20.98 26.54
N GLN A 173 11.16 -19.70 26.76
CA GLN A 173 12.22 -19.23 27.66
C GLN A 173 11.79 -19.33 29.15
N ALA A 174 10.52 -19.06 29.46
CA ALA A 174 9.98 -19.30 30.79
C ALA A 174 10.01 -20.81 31.16
N ASP A 175 9.73 -21.69 30.21
CA ASP A 175 9.84 -23.13 30.38
C ASP A 175 11.31 -23.59 30.51
N LEU A 176 12.25 -22.99 29.78
CA LEU A 176 13.67 -23.25 29.94
C LEU A 176 14.16 -22.76 31.33
N GLU A 177 13.75 -21.59 31.81
CA GLU A 177 14.08 -21.09 33.13
C GLU A 177 13.46 -21.95 34.23
N LYS A 178 12.19 -22.40 34.08
CA LYS A 178 11.58 -23.35 35.01
C LYS A 178 12.35 -24.70 35.05
N ARG A 179 12.72 -25.24 33.90
CA ARG A 179 13.49 -26.50 33.79
C ARG A 179 14.90 -26.34 34.38
N THR A 180 15.55 -25.18 34.17
CA THR A 180 16.88 -24.88 34.71
C THR A 180 16.81 -24.72 36.24
N LYS A 181 15.81 -24.02 36.77
CA LYS A 181 15.56 -23.91 38.21
C LYS A 181 15.25 -25.28 38.84
N ALA A 182 14.47 -26.12 38.18
CA ALA A 182 14.15 -27.48 38.67
C ALA A 182 15.39 -28.39 38.66
N ARG A 183 16.33 -28.19 37.71
CA ARG A 183 17.52 -29.02 37.56
C ARG A 183 18.68 -28.57 38.45
N TYR A 184 18.70 -27.30 38.82
CA TYR A 184 19.76 -26.72 39.69
C TYR A 184 19.13 -25.86 40.79
N PRO A 185 18.52 -26.46 41.83
CA PRO A 185 17.78 -25.74 42.84
C PRO A 185 18.68 -24.85 43.75
N ASN A 186 20.00 -25.06 43.73
CA ASN A 186 20.95 -24.35 44.56
C ASN A 186 21.71 -23.22 43.81
N VAL A 187 21.36 -22.93 42.56
CA VAL A 187 21.95 -21.81 41.82
C VAL A 187 21.09 -20.56 42.08
N LEU A 188 21.58 -19.67 42.90
CA LEU A 188 20.98 -18.35 43.10
C LEU A 188 21.11 -17.52 41.83
N PHE A 189 20.02 -17.44 41.09
CA PHE A 189 19.91 -16.48 39.97
C PHE A 189 19.66 -15.10 40.58
N ASP A 190 20.66 -14.22 40.55
CA ASP A 190 20.43 -12.81 40.87
C ASP A 190 19.65 -12.17 39.70
N PRO A 191 18.39 -11.74 39.94
CA PRO A 191 17.57 -11.12 38.87
C PRO A 191 18.12 -9.76 38.41
N LYS A 192 19.15 -9.23 39.06
CA LYS A 192 19.85 -8.00 38.70
C LYS A 192 21.13 -8.23 37.89
N SER A 193 21.59 -9.44 37.78
CA SER A 193 22.79 -9.75 37.01
C SER A 193 22.48 -9.97 35.55
N SER A 194 23.29 -9.44 34.67
CA SER A 194 23.20 -9.54 33.18
C SER A 194 23.58 -10.93 32.64
N GLY A 195 23.10 -12.01 33.29
CA GLY A 195 23.31 -13.40 32.81
C GLY A 195 24.70 -13.98 33.06
N ARG A 196 25.50 -13.39 33.95
CA ARG A 196 26.76 -13.99 34.41
C ARG A 196 26.47 -14.91 35.59
N VAL A 197 26.75 -16.18 35.44
CA VAL A 197 26.83 -17.15 36.57
C VAL A 197 28.07 -16.79 37.36
N ILE A 198 27.89 -16.38 38.64
CA ILE A 198 28.98 -16.28 39.56
C ILE A 198 29.01 -17.59 40.34
N GLY A 199 30.02 -18.41 40.04
CA GLY A 199 30.33 -19.61 40.80
C GLY A 199 31.12 -19.25 42.05
#